data_c3cf5314411bf142af937620f4d56705
#
_entry.id   c3cf5314411bf142af937620f4d56705
#
_cell.length_a   1.000
_cell.length_b   1.000
_cell.length_c   1.000
_cell.angle_alpha   90.00
_cell.angle_beta   90.00
_cell.angle_gamma   90.00
#
_symmetry.space_group_name_H-M   'P 1'
#
loop_
_entity.id
_entity.type
_entity.pdbx_description
1 polymer ?
#
loop_
_entity_poly.entity_id
_entity_poly.type
_entity_poly.pdbx_seq_one_letter_code
_entity_poly.pdbx_strand_id
1 'polypeptide(L)'
;MTSRHRALPVLALTAGLTSALLVAVPAQAVAPVLPVQCEVGTETVLAWDDVAYDLRGTCGVVRVSADHATVTMPAATRLVLEGAGNTVTAKPLLDVEVTGAGNGLTTPSVRSLVVSGAGTTVTVSGLVELAELSSTSSTLTADVVNVARLRGADAVTARKAYRTRITGSDNVVGLRRADKLVLTGDRNAVTVTRGRTTLRDGGDSNVLDLRPRRRR
;
A
#
# COMPACT_ATOMS: atom_id res chain seq x y z
N MET A 1 85.45 -37.25 19.93
CA MET A 1 85.55 -35.96 19.21
C MET A 1 84.25 -35.79 18.45
N THR A 2 83.34 -35.04 18.99
CA THR A 2 81.97 -34.86 18.48
C THR A 2 81.80 -33.41 18.05
N SER A 3 81.69 -33.21 16.73
CA SER A 3 81.42 -31.89 16.12
C SER A 3 79.91 -31.60 16.10
N ARG A 4 79.48 -30.53 16.75
CA ARG A 4 78.11 -30.05 16.74
C ARG A 4 77.96 -28.99 15.64
N HIS A 5 77.21 -29.31 14.59
CA HIS A 5 76.76 -28.31 13.63
C HIS A 5 75.50 -27.62 14.18
N ARG A 6 75.57 -26.30 14.36
CA ARG A 6 74.42 -25.44 14.67
C ARG A 6 73.74 -25.05 13.36
N ALA A 7 72.45 -25.41 13.19
CA ALA A 7 71.61 -24.92 12.13
C ALA A 7 70.97 -23.60 12.56
N LEU A 8 71.08 -22.59 11.68
CA LEU A 8 70.42 -21.29 11.81
C LEU A 8 69.00 -21.40 11.24
N PRO A 9 67.95 -20.83 11.88
CA PRO A 9 66.64 -20.79 11.27
C PRO A 9 66.50 -19.60 10.28
N VAL A 10 66.06 -19.93 9.06
CA VAL A 10 65.68 -18.95 8.02
C VAL A 10 64.30 -18.44 8.35
N LEU A 11 64.19 -17.16 8.67
CA LEU A 11 62.91 -16.47 8.77
C LEU A 11 62.37 -16.20 7.34
N ALA A 12 61.31 -16.86 6.95
CA ALA A 12 60.55 -16.53 5.74
C ALA A 12 59.54 -15.39 6.06
N LEU A 13 59.78 -14.23 5.53
CA LEU A 13 58.83 -13.10 5.54
C LEU A 13 57.75 -13.34 4.46
N THR A 14 56.58 -13.77 4.83
CA THR A 14 55.40 -13.79 3.93
C THR A 14 54.74 -12.42 3.90
N ALA A 15 54.97 -11.68 2.83
CA ALA A 15 54.25 -10.44 2.54
C ALA A 15 52.81 -10.78 2.10
N GLY A 16 51.85 -10.58 3.01
CA GLY A 16 50.41 -10.71 2.71
C GLY A 16 49.93 -9.55 1.87
N LEU A 17 49.64 -9.78 0.59
CA LEU A 17 48.91 -8.87 -0.27
C LEU A 17 47.42 -8.88 0.13
N THR A 18 46.95 -7.92 0.93
CA THR A 18 45.55 -7.66 1.17
C THR A 18 44.94 -6.95 -0.05
N SER A 19 44.31 -7.71 -0.95
CA SER A 19 43.50 -7.14 -2.03
C SER A 19 42.24 -6.55 -1.44
N ALA A 20 42.16 -5.20 -1.34
CA ALA A 20 40.95 -4.49 -1.00
C ALA A 20 39.98 -4.63 -2.17
N LEU A 21 38.94 -5.45 -2.03
CA LEU A 21 37.81 -5.51 -2.93
C LEU A 21 37.02 -4.19 -2.78
N LEU A 22 37.22 -3.26 -3.70
CA LEU A 22 36.35 -2.10 -3.88
C LEU A 22 35.01 -2.62 -4.37
N VAL A 23 34.04 -2.76 -3.46
CA VAL A 23 32.63 -2.98 -3.79
C VAL A 23 32.13 -1.68 -4.39
N ALA A 24 32.02 -1.62 -5.71
CA ALA A 24 31.36 -0.53 -6.40
C ALA A 24 29.88 -0.55 -5.99
N VAL A 25 29.47 0.40 -5.16
CA VAL A 25 28.04 0.66 -4.88
C VAL A 25 27.46 1.16 -6.18
N PRO A 26 26.44 0.50 -6.77
CA PRO A 26 25.80 1.01 -7.98
C PRO A 26 25.22 2.38 -7.66
N ALA A 27 25.63 3.40 -8.41
CA ALA A 27 25.01 4.71 -8.36
C ALA A 27 23.53 4.54 -8.74
N GLN A 28 22.62 4.71 -7.78
CA GLN A 28 21.20 4.72 -8.07
C GLN A 28 20.94 5.94 -8.96
N ALA A 29 20.59 5.67 -10.20
CA ALA A 29 20.14 6.71 -11.11
C ALA A 29 18.87 7.33 -10.50
N VAL A 30 18.96 8.59 -10.10
CA VAL A 30 17.79 9.36 -9.66
C VAL A 30 16.89 9.52 -10.87
N ALA A 31 15.66 8.99 -10.82
CA ALA A 31 14.70 9.15 -11.91
C ALA A 31 14.48 10.66 -12.19
N PRO A 32 14.41 11.06 -13.46
CA PRO A 32 14.17 12.46 -13.82
C PRO A 32 12.83 12.91 -13.24
N VAL A 33 12.81 14.05 -12.56
CA VAL A 33 11.57 14.63 -12.01
C VAL A 33 10.98 15.57 -13.08
N LEU A 34 9.78 15.25 -13.54
CA LEU A 34 9.05 16.01 -14.53
C LEU A 34 7.99 16.91 -13.86
N PRO A 35 8.16 18.23 -13.83
CA PRO A 35 7.12 19.12 -13.33
C PRO A 35 5.96 19.19 -14.33
N VAL A 36 4.73 18.99 -13.84
CA VAL A 36 3.51 19.04 -14.65
C VAL A 36 2.56 20.06 -14.04
N GLN A 37 2.11 21.02 -14.85
CA GLN A 37 1.13 22.02 -14.43
C GLN A 37 -0.27 21.47 -14.70
N CYS A 38 -1.07 21.30 -13.63
CA CYS A 38 -2.49 20.99 -13.74
C CYS A 38 -3.31 22.26 -14.06
N GLU A 39 -4.35 22.08 -14.84
CA GLU A 39 -5.34 23.12 -15.14
C GLU A 39 -6.73 22.67 -14.73
N VAL A 40 -7.53 23.61 -14.21
CA VAL A 40 -8.92 23.32 -13.80
C VAL A 40 -9.75 22.96 -15.04
N GLY A 41 -10.52 21.89 -14.94
CA GLY A 41 -11.46 21.47 -16.00
C GLY A 41 -10.81 20.65 -17.11
N THR A 42 -9.49 20.44 -17.09
CA THR A 42 -8.79 19.57 -18.04
C THR A 42 -8.37 18.26 -17.37
N GLU A 43 -8.21 17.21 -18.16
CA GLU A 43 -7.60 15.96 -17.72
C GLU A 43 -6.08 16.04 -17.91
N THR A 44 -5.35 15.73 -16.83
CA THR A 44 -3.89 15.59 -16.88
C THR A 44 -3.54 14.12 -17.03
N VAL A 45 -2.90 13.73 -18.14
CA VAL A 45 -2.51 12.35 -18.44
C VAL A 45 -1.00 12.18 -18.24
N LEU A 46 -0.62 11.19 -17.42
CA LEU A 46 0.77 10.81 -17.15
C LEU A 46 1.01 9.45 -17.81
N ALA A 47 1.78 9.43 -18.90
CA ALA A 47 1.91 8.25 -19.76
C ALA A 47 3.35 7.72 -19.92
N TRP A 48 4.36 8.35 -19.32
CA TRP A 48 5.74 7.90 -19.45
C TRP A 48 6.16 7.08 -18.25
N ASP A 49 6.62 5.87 -18.52
CA ASP A 49 7.05 4.90 -17.53
C ASP A 49 8.36 5.32 -16.84
N ASP A 50 8.56 4.83 -15.61
CA ASP A 50 9.77 5.04 -14.81
C ASP A 50 10.12 6.53 -14.55
N VAL A 51 9.13 7.42 -14.61
CA VAL A 51 9.29 8.87 -14.42
C VAL A 51 8.75 9.29 -13.06
N ALA A 52 9.44 10.22 -12.42
CA ALA A 52 8.94 10.94 -11.27
C ALA A 52 8.20 12.21 -11.71
N TYR A 53 6.91 12.31 -11.42
CA TYR A 53 6.06 13.47 -11.73
C TYR A 53 5.83 14.32 -10.49
N ASP A 54 6.01 15.63 -10.61
CA ASP A 54 5.66 16.63 -9.60
C ASP A 54 4.55 17.54 -10.15
N LEU A 55 3.30 17.22 -9.81
CA LEU A 55 2.14 17.97 -10.27
C LEU A 55 1.92 19.21 -9.41
N ARG A 56 1.62 20.32 -10.06
CA ARG A 56 1.39 21.63 -9.42
C ARG A 56 0.09 22.25 -9.91
N GLY A 57 -0.42 23.21 -9.14
CA GLY A 57 -1.66 23.92 -9.47
C GLY A 57 -2.90 23.23 -8.91
N THR A 58 -4.03 23.38 -9.59
CA THR A 58 -5.32 22.78 -9.21
C THR A 58 -5.68 21.69 -10.20
N CYS A 59 -5.60 20.43 -9.77
CA CYS A 59 -5.88 19.30 -10.63
C CYS A 59 -7.39 18.97 -10.62
N GLY A 60 -7.95 18.82 -11.80
CA GLY A 60 -9.28 18.24 -12.01
C GLY A 60 -9.21 16.72 -11.99
N VAL A 61 -9.13 16.12 -13.17
CA VAL A 61 -8.92 14.68 -13.36
C VAL A 61 -7.43 14.43 -13.63
N VAL A 62 -6.85 13.49 -12.90
CA VAL A 62 -5.49 12.99 -13.15
C VAL A 62 -5.58 11.51 -13.52
N ARG A 63 -5.08 11.16 -14.69
CA ARG A 63 -5.00 9.78 -15.17
C ARG A 63 -3.53 9.37 -15.25
N VAL A 64 -3.18 8.29 -14.59
CA VAL A 64 -1.84 7.68 -14.63
C VAL A 64 -1.95 6.38 -15.41
N SER A 65 -1.54 6.43 -16.67
CA SER A 65 -1.44 5.25 -17.54
C SER A 65 -0.01 4.72 -17.64
N ALA A 66 0.95 5.45 -17.09
CA ALA A 66 2.35 5.03 -16.97
C ALA A 66 2.52 3.85 -16.01
N ASP A 67 3.55 3.04 -16.25
CA ASP A 67 4.01 2.01 -15.31
C ASP A 67 5.21 2.50 -14.49
N HIS A 68 5.32 2.03 -13.24
CA HIS A 68 6.43 2.31 -12.31
C HIS A 68 6.72 3.80 -12.07
N ALA A 69 5.76 4.67 -12.32
CA ALA A 69 5.90 6.10 -12.08
C ALA A 69 5.78 6.44 -10.58
N THR A 70 6.51 7.49 -10.18
CA THR A 70 6.36 8.10 -8.86
C THR A 70 5.66 9.44 -9.02
N VAL A 71 4.49 9.61 -8.43
CA VAL A 71 3.66 10.81 -8.61
C VAL A 71 3.48 11.53 -7.28
N THR A 72 3.89 12.80 -7.23
CA THR A 72 3.54 13.72 -6.15
C THR A 72 2.53 14.74 -6.69
N MET A 73 1.38 14.88 -6.02
CA MET A 73 0.32 15.72 -6.55
C MET A 73 -0.45 16.49 -5.49
N PRO A 74 -1.00 17.67 -5.83
CA PRO A 74 -1.94 18.40 -4.99
C PRO A 74 -3.27 17.65 -4.88
N ALA A 75 -4.25 18.28 -4.25
CA ALA A 75 -5.63 17.79 -4.24
C ALA A 75 -6.19 17.71 -5.66
N ALA A 76 -6.98 16.67 -5.93
CA ALA A 76 -7.65 16.48 -7.21
C ALA A 76 -9.10 16.04 -7.01
N THR A 77 -9.93 16.31 -8.02
CA THR A 77 -11.31 15.87 -8.05
C THR A 77 -11.39 14.35 -8.31
N ARG A 78 -10.55 13.86 -9.22
CA ARG A 78 -10.50 12.44 -9.56
C ARG A 78 -9.07 12.01 -9.87
N LEU A 79 -8.70 10.86 -9.33
CA LEU A 79 -7.46 10.14 -9.68
C LEU A 79 -7.83 8.79 -10.29
N VAL A 80 -7.29 8.48 -11.46
CA VAL A 80 -7.46 7.19 -12.14
C VAL A 80 -6.07 6.58 -12.32
N LEU A 81 -5.83 5.42 -11.70
CA LEU A 81 -4.59 4.64 -11.81
C LEU A 81 -4.83 3.42 -12.68
N GLU A 82 -4.44 3.48 -13.95
CA GLU A 82 -4.58 2.41 -14.94
C GLU A 82 -3.29 1.60 -15.10
N GLY A 83 -2.14 2.27 -15.07
CA GLY A 83 -0.83 1.62 -15.14
C GLY A 83 -0.47 0.83 -13.87
N ALA A 84 0.56 0.01 -13.95
CA ALA A 84 0.98 -0.88 -12.88
C ALA A 84 2.21 -0.36 -12.11
N GLY A 85 2.33 -0.75 -10.84
CA GLY A 85 3.53 -0.50 -10.04
C GLY A 85 3.78 0.96 -9.67
N ASN A 86 2.81 1.85 -9.85
CA ASN A 86 2.96 3.27 -9.57
C ASN A 86 2.93 3.57 -8.07
N THR A 87 3.68 4.58 -7.65
CA THR A 87 3.65 5.11 -6.29
C THR A 87 3.12 6.54 -6.31
N VAL A 88 1.95 6.77 -5.71
CA VAL A 88 1.29 8.07 -5.71
C VAL A 88 1.19 8.62 -4.30
N THR A 89 1.68 9.85 -4.11
CA THR A 89 1.48 10.65 -2.89
C THR A 89 0.66 11.88 -3.25
N ALA A 90 -0.53 11.96 -2.67
CA ALA A 90 -1.48 13.01 -2.99
C ALA A 90 -1.95 13.77 -1.74
N LYS A 91 -2.37 15.02 -1.89
CA LYS A 91 -3.23 15.73 -0.94
C LYS A 91 -4.66 15.14 -1.02
N PRO A 92 -5.66 15.64 -0.26
CA PRO A 92 -7.01 15.06 -0.27
C PRO A 92 -7.58 14.85 -1.67
N LEU A 93 -8.21 13.68 -1.88
CA LEU A 93 -8.84 13.30 -3.13
C LEU A 93 -10.35 13.13 -2.94
N LEU A 94 -11.14 13.46 -3.96
CA LEU A 94 -12.57 13.16 -3.93
C LEU A 94 -12.80 11.72 -4.43
N ASP A 95 -12.55 11.44 -5.69
CA ASP A 95 -12.81 10.15 -6.29
C ASP A 95 -11.50 9.49 -6.73
N VAL A 96 -11.31 8.23 -6.36
CA VAL A 96 -10.13 7.45 -6.70
C VAL A 96 -10.58 6.13 -7.33
N GLU A 97 -10.04 5.82 -8.48
CA GLU A 97 -10.24 4.55 -9.18
C GLU A 97 -8.88 3.93 -9.48
N VAL A 98 -8.68 2.68 -9.05
CA VAL A 98 -7.45 1.93 -9.28
C VAL A 98 -7.81 0.64 -10.00
N THR A 99 -7.41 0.55 -11.27
CA THR A 99 -7.59 -0.64 -12.12
C THR A 99 -6.27 -1.36 -12.39
N GLY A 100 -5.15 -0.63 -12.38
CA GLY A 100 -3.82 -1.20 -12.55
C GLY A 100 -3.34 -1.95 -11.30
N ALA A 101 -2.47 -2.94 -11.51
CA ALA A 101 -1.96 -3.80 -10.44
C ALA A 101 -0.74 -3.21 -9.73
N GLY A 102 -0.53 -3.61 -8.47
CA GLY A 102 0.69 -3.30 -7.72
C GLY A 102 0.89 -1.82 -7.37
N ASN A 103 -0.16 -1.00 -7.46
CA ASN A 103 -0.07 0.43 -7.20
C ASN A 103 -0.05 0.75 -5.69
N GLY A 104 0.71 1.77 -5.32
CA GLY A 104 0.73 2.37 -3.98
C GLY A 104 0.11 3.76 -3.99
N LEU A 105 -0.88 4.02 -3.13
CA LEU A 105 -1.48 5.34 -2.94
C LEU A 105 -1.40 5.77 -1.47
N THR A 106 -0.88 6.96 -1.24
CA THR A 106 -0.88 7.60 0.09
C THR A 106 -1.57 8.96 -0.01
N THR A 107 -2.60 9.19 0.84
CA THR A 107 -3.37 10.44 0.85
C THR A 107 -4.00 10.68 2.24
N PRO A 108 -4.27 11.94 2.62
CA PRO A 108 -4.93 12.23 3.90
C PRO A 108 -6.39 11.81 3.96
N SER A 109 -7.15 11.91 2.86
CA SER A 109 -8.57 11.52 2.83
C SER A 109 -9.06 11.22 1.42
N VAL A 110 -10.09 10.38 1.33
CA VAL A 110 -10.76 10.03 0.08
C VAL A 110 -12.27 10.00 0.32
N ARG A 111 -13.06 10.60 -0.55
CA ARG A 111 -14.51 10.46 -0.49
C ARG A 111 -14.95 9.12 -1.07
N SER A 112 -14.55 8.78 -2.28
CA SER A 112 -14.89 7.51 -2.94
C SER A 112 -13.62 6.82 -3.46
N LEU A 113 -13.41 5.59 -3.01
CA LEU A 113 -12.28 4.75 -3.40
C LEU A 113 -12.81 3.46 -4.02
N VAL A 114 -12.43 3.20 -5.25
CA VAL A 114 -12.72 1.94 -5.96
C VAL A 114 -11.40 1.29 -6.34
N VAL A 115 -11.18 0.06 -5.89
CA VAL A 115 -9.97 -0.72 -6.19
C VAL A 115 -10.38 -2.04 -6.83
N SER A 116 -9.98 -2.25 -8.07
CA SER A 116 -10.10 -3.51 -8.81
C SER A 116 -8.74 -4.09 -9.23
N GLY A 117 -7.70 -3.27 -9.23
CA GLY A 117 -6.33 -3.71 -9.52
C GLY A 117 -5.74 -4.56 -8.39
N ALA A 118 -5.19 -5.72 -8.74
CA ALA A 118 -4.61 -6.65 -7.78
C ALA A 118 -3.35 -6.11 -7.09
N GLY A 119 -3.10 -6.54 -5.85
CA GLY A 119 -1.87 -6.20 -5.13
C GLY A 119 -1.70 -4.71 -4.80
N THR A 120 -2.76 -3.93 -4.89
CA THR A 120 -2.72 -2.47 -4.64
C THR A 120 -2.70 -2.18 -3.14
N THR A 121 -1.87 -1.23 -2.73
CA THR A 121 -1.80 -0.75 -1.35
C THR A 121 -2.27 0.69 -1.25
N VAL A 122 -3.34 0.92 -0.48
CA VAL A 122 -3.89 2.27 -0.25
C VAL A 122 -3.75 2.63 1.23
N THR A 123 -3.10 3.74 1.51
CA THR A 123 -2.94 4.29 2.86
C THR A 123 -3.61 5.66 2.95
N VAL A 124 -4.65 5.75 3.78
CA VAL A 124 -5.38 6.98 4.05
C VAL A 124 -5.21 7.35 5.52
N SER A 125 -4.50 8.43 5.82
CA SER A 125 -4.23 8.80 7.22
C SER A 125 -5.47 9.30 7.98
N GLY A 126 -6.57 9.60 7.31
CA GLY A 126 -7.83 10.10 7.88
C GLY A 126 -9.05 9.32 7.40
N LEU A 127 -9.99 10.02 6.79
CA LEU A 127 -11.32 9.52 6.44
C LEU A 127 -11.39 8.95 5.02
N VAL A 128 -12.01 7.77 4.89
CA VAL A 128 -12.58 7.24 3.64
C VAL A 128 -14.09 7.17 3.81
N GLU A 129 -14.86 7.90 3.00
CA GLU A 129 -16.33 7.87 3.11
C GLU A 129 -16.90 6.59 2.50
N LEU A 130 -16.46 6.20 1.32
CA LEU A 130 -16.83 4.96 0.65
C LEU A 130 -15.58 4.25 0.12
N ALA A 131 -15.38 3.00 0.50
CA ALA A 131 -14.36 2.11 -0.05
C ALA A 131 -15.04 0.89 -0.67
N GLU A 132 -14.78 0.63 -1.94
CA GLU A 132 -15.17 -0.59 -2.65
C GLU A 132 -13.92 -1.30 -3.14
N LEU A 133 -13.66 -2.49 -2.61
CA LEU A 133 -12.56 -3.36 -3.01
C LEU A 133 -13.14 -4.61 -3.67
N SER A 134 -12.75 -4.83 -4.91
CA SER A 134 -13.17 -5.99 -5.72
C SER A 134 -11.97 -6.69 -6.36
N SER A 135 -10.81 -6.52 -5.76
CA SER A 135 -9.53 -7.03 -6.26
C SER A 135 -9.12 -8.34 -5.58
N THR A 136 -7.89 -8.73 -5.83
CA THR A 136 -7.22 -9.81 -5.11
C THR A 136 -5.95 -9.29 -4.47
N SER A 137 -5.76 -9.58 -3.18
CA SER A 137 -4.56 -9.21 -2.40
C SER A 137 -4.30 -7.72 -2.27
N SER A 138 -5.32 -6.86 -2.43
CA SER A 138 -5.16 -5.43 -2.19
C SER A 138 -5.39 -5.09 -0.71
N THR A 139 -4.73 -4.03 -0.26
CA THR A 139 -4.75 -3.61 1.14
C THR A 139 -5.21 -2.16 1.27
N LEU A 140 -6.21 -1.92 2.11
CA LEU A 140 -6.61 -0.58 2.55
C LEU A 140 -6.27 -0.39 4.03
N THR A 141 -5.48 0.63 4.32
CA THR A 141 -5.25 1.11 5.70
C THR A 141 -5.83 2.51 5.85
N ALA A 142 -6.71 2.72 6.85
CA ALA A 142 -7.35 4.01 7.08
C ALA A 142 -7.53 4.30 8.58
N ASP A 143 -7.66 5.57 8.95
CA ASP A 143 -8.09 5.90 10.31
C ASP A 143 -9.58 5.63 10.49
N VAL A 144 -10.42 6.16 9.61
CA VAL A 144 -11.88 5.98 9.65
C VAL A 144 -12.41 5.58 8.27
N VAL A 145 -13.28 4.58 8.24
CA VAL A 145 -14.03 4.19 7.04
C VAL A 145 -15.53 4.27 7.34
N ASN A 146 -16.27 5.12 6.61
CA ASN A 146 -17.71 5.19 6.82
C ASN A 146 -18.42 3.96 6.24
N VAL A 147 -18.14 3.63 4.98
CA VAL A 147 -18.70 2.45 4.33
C VAL A 147 -17.58 1.68 3.64
N ALA A 148 -17.40 0.41 4.01
CA ALA A 148 -16.52 -0.52 3.32
C ALA A 148 -17.34 -1.63 2.65
N ARG A 149 -17.05 -1.93 1.39
CA ARG A 149 -17.63 -3.03 0.61
C ARG A 149 -16.50 -3.86 0.02
N LEU A 150 -16.41 -5.11 0.45
CA LEU A 150 -15.40 -6.05 -0.01
C LEU A 150 -16.08 -7.15 -0.82
N ARG A 151 -15.68 -7.27 -2.08
CA ARG A 151 -16.21 -8.25 -3.03
C ARG A 151 -15.14 -9.22 -3.54
N GLY A 152 -13.87 -8.88 -3.33
CA GLY A 152 -12.70 -9.67 -3.70
C GLY A 152 -12.14 -10.48 -2.53
N ALA A 153 -10.84 -10.69 -2.53
CA ALA A 153 -10.05 -11.30 -1.46
C ALA A 153 -9.01 -10.27 -0.98
N ASP A 154 -9.47 -9.29 -0.23
CA ASP A 154 -8.72 -8.08 0.09
C ASP A 154 -8.53 -7.91 1.60
N ALA A 155 -7.59 -7.05 2.00
CA ALA A 155 -7.34 -6.72 3.39
C ALA A 155 -7.78 -5.28 3.72
N VAL A 156 -8.48 -5.09 4.84
CA VAL A 156 -8.85 -3.76 5.35
C VAL A 156 -8.44 -3.63 6.80
N THR A 157 -7.67 -2.60 7.11
CA THR A 157 -7.31 -2.23 8.48
C THR A 157 -7.76 -0.82 8.78
N ALA A 158 -8.55 -0.63 9.86
CA ALA A 158 -8.96 0.72 10.26
C ALA A 158 -9.12 0.87 11.79
N ARG A 159 -8.91 2.10 12.30
CA ARG A 159 -9.22 2.41 13.69
C ARG A 159 -10.74 2.37 13.93
N LYS A 160 -11.56 2.81 12.97
CA LYS A 160 -13.01 2.76 13.05
C LYS A 160 -13.65 2.48 11.69
N ALA A 161 -14.65 1.56 11.66
CA ALA A 161 -15.55 1.41 10.52
C ALA A 161 -17.00 1.50 10.99
N TYR A 162 -17.81 2.29 10.29
CA TYR A 162 -19.24 2.41 10.66
C TYR A 162 -20.08 1.31 10.04
N ARG A 163 -19.83 1.00 8.78
CA ARG A 163 -20.59 -0.01 8.06
C ARG A 163 -19.65 -0.80 7.14
N THR A 164 -19.48 -2.08 7.43
CA THR A 164 -18.67 -2.98 6.60
C THR A 164 -19.54 -4.09 6.05
N ARG A 165 -19.51 -4.27 4.74
CA ARG A 165 -20.19 -5.36 4.05
C ARG A 165 -19.15 -6.18 3.29
N ILE A 166 -19.11 -7.49 3.54
CA ILE A 166 -18.20 -8.46 2.93
C ILE A 166 -19.07 -9.45 2.19
N THR A 167 -18.98 -9.46 0.86
CA THR A 167 -19.68 -10.40 -0.02
C THR A 167 -18.70 -11.30 -0.76
N GLY A 168 -17.41 -10.95 -0.78
CA GLY A 168 -16.32 -11.77 -1.26
C GLY A 168 -15.85 -12.79 -0.23
N SER A 169 -15.00 -13.69 -0.64
CA SER A 169 -14.37 -14.70 0.22
C SER A 169 -12.90 -14.37 0.47
N ASP A 170 -12.33 -14.98 1.52
CA ASP A 170 -10.91 -14.89 1.87
C ASP A 170 -10.44 -13.45 2.22
N ASN A 171 -11.36 -12.56 2.65
CA ASN A 171 -10.99 -11.22 3.08
C ASN A 171 -10.44 -11.23 4.52
N VAL A 172 -9.50 -10.32 4.79
CA VAL A 172 -8.93 -10.10 6.12
C VAL A 172 -9.29 -8.70 6.61
N VAL A 173 -10.08 -8.59 7.67
CA VAL A 173 -10.54 -7.29 8.18
C VAL A 173 -10.12 -7.11 9.63
N GLY A 174 -9.24 -6.14 9.88
CA GLY A 174 -8.76 -5.75 11.19
C GLY A 174 -9.30 -4.38 11.62
N LEU A 175 -10.21 -4.33 12.59
CA LEU A 175 -10.82 -3.09 13.06
C LEU A 175 -10.61 -2.90 14.56
N ARG A 176 -10.29 -1.69 14.97
CA ARG A 176 -10.31 -1.39 16.40
C ARG A 176 -11.76 -1.25 16.89
N ARG A 177 -12.65 -0.63 16.10
CA ARG A 177 -14.10 -0.52 16.36
C ARG A 177 -14.88 -0.71 15.06
N ALA A 178 -15.98 -1.44 15.15
CA ALA A 178 -16.95 -1.58 14.08
C ALA A 178 -18.36 -1.40 14.63
N ASP A 179 -19.20 -0.62 13.95
CA ASP A 179 -20.60 -0.46 14.39
C ASP A 179 -21.48 -1.54 13.76
N LYS A 180 -21.36 -1.79 12.45
CA LYS A 180 -22.14 -2.82 11.73
C LYS A 180 -21.28 -3.62 10.79
N LEU A 181 -21.35 -4.95 10.91
CA LEU A 181 -20.73 -5.94 10.02
C LEU A 181 -21.80 -6.80 9.38
N VAL A 182 -21.73 -6.98 8.07
CA VAL A 182 -22.57 -7.90 7.31
C VAL A 182 -21.67 -8.75 6.43
N LEU A 183 -21.65 -10.06 6.67
CA LEU A 183 -20.90 -11.04 5.91
C LEU A 183 -21.90 -11.94 5.17
N THR A 184 -21.65 -12.17 3.90
CA THR A 184 -22.37 -13.14 3.07
C THR A 184 -21.43 -13.99 2.22
N GLY A 185 -20.13 -13.68 2.27
CA GLY A 185 -19.06 -14.48 1.67
C GLY A 185 -18.42 -15.41 2.71
N ASP A 186 -17.55 -16.31 2.23
CA ASP A 186 -17.00 -17.41 3.02
C ASP A 186 -15.53 -17.20 3.37
N ARG A 187 -15.03 -17.92 4.37
CA ARG A 187 -13.62 -17.96 4.80
C ARG A 187 -13.02 -16.58 5.10
N ASN A 188 -13.84 -15.62 5.48
CA ASN A 188 -13.36 -14.30 5.86
C ASN A 188 -12.85 -14.29 7.30
N ALA A 189 -11.73 -13.61 7.56
CA ALA A 189 -11.19 -13.38 8.90
C ALA A 189 -11.48 -11.96 9.35
N VAL A 190 -12.28 -11.78 10.40
CA VAL A 190 -12.65 -10.45 10.91
C VAL A 190 -12.31 -10.33 12.38
N THR A 191 -11.48 -9.35 12.72
CA THR A 191 -11.09 -9.02 14.10
C THR A 191 -11.60 -7.63 14.46
N VAL A 192 -12.36 -7.52 15.57
CA VAL A 192 -12.75 -6.23 16.16
C VAL A 192 -12.30 -6.18 17.61
N THR A 193 -11.34 -5.30 17.92
CA THR A 193 -10.66 -5.29 19.21
C THR A 193 -11.38 -4.50 20.29
N ARG A 194 -12.34 -3.64 19.99
CA ARG A 194 -13.06 -2.79 20.97
C ARG A 194 -14.48 -2.47 20.51
N GLY A 195 -15.36 -2.27 21.49
CA GLY A 195 -16.72 -1.76 21.27
C GLY A 195 -17.74 -2.88 21.12
N ARG A 196 -18.94 -2.50 20.73
CA ARG A 196 -20.03 -3.41 20.35
C ARG A 196 -20.18 -3.34 18.85
N THR A 197 -20.32 -4.50 18.24
CA THR A 197 -20.57 -4.64 16.81
C THR A 197 -21.90 -5.32 16.59
N THR A 198 -22.75 -4.74 15.74
CA THR A 198 -23.92 -5.44 15.22
C THR A 198 -23.47 -6.33 14.09
N LEU A 199 -23.53 -7.65 14.29
CA LEU A 199 -23.10 -8.65 13.31
C LEU A 199 -24.31 -9.32 12.66
N ARG A 200 -24.24 -9.49 11.34
CA ARG A 200 -25.03 -10.46 10.58
C ARG A 200 -24.04 -11.27 9.73
N ASP A 201 -23.96 -12.58 10.04
CA ASP A 201 -23.15 -13.53 9.29
C ASP A 201 -24.09 -14.54 8.62
N GLY A 202 -24.00 -14.65 7.33
CA GLY A 202 -24.75 -15.58 6.48
C GLY A 202 -23.82 -16.38 5.55
N GLY A 203 -22.49 -16.27 5.74
CA GLY A 203 -21.50 -17.05 5.01
C GLY A 203 -20.96 -18.24 5.84
N ASP A 204 -20.20 -19.10 5.19
CA ASP A 204 -19.62 -20.29 5.80
C ASP A 204 -18.13 -20.10 6.12
N SER A 205 -17.66 -20.83 7.16
CA SER A 205 -16.24 -20.90 7.54
C SER A 205 -15.58 -19.54 7.83
N ASN A 206 -16.37 -18.54 8.23
CA ASN A 206 -15.83 -17.25 8.64
C ASN A 206 -15.21 -17.34 10.05
N VAL A 207 -14.04 -16.72 10.24
CA VAL A 207 -13.36 -16.61 11.53
C VAL A 207 -13.60 -15.23 12.11
N LEU A 208 -14.32 -15.15 13.23
CA LEU A 208 -14.75 -13.89 13.83
C LEU A 208 -14.17 -13.75 15.24
N ASP A 209 -13.24 -12.81 15.44
CA ASP A 209 -12.76 -12.40 16.76
C ASP A 209 -13.37 -11.04 17.12
N LEU A 210 -14.56 -11.09 17.72
CA LEU A 210 -15.29 -9.91 18.18
C LEU A 210 -15.21 -9.87 19.70
N ARG A 211 -14.51 -8.90 20.28
CA ARG A 211 -14.39 -8.82 21.75
C ARG A 211 -15.75 -8.62 22.40
N PRO A 212 -16.23 -9.56 23.22
CA PRO A 212 -17.46 -9.41 23.98
C PRO A 212 -17.29 -8.31 25.03
N ARG A 213 -18.42 -7.69 25.39
CA ARG A 213 -18.49 -6.77 26.53
C ARG A 213 -18.05 -7.51 27.79
N ARG A 214 -17.01 -7.03 28.50
CA ARG A 214 -16.81 -7.44 29.88
C ARG A 214 -18.12 -7.15 30.65
N ARG A 215 -18.82 -8.18 31.10
CA ARG A 215 -19.88 -8.03 32.10
C ARG A 215 -19.19 -7.49 33.37
N ARG A 216 -19.58 -6.31 33.81
CA ARG A 216 -19.26 -5.80 35.14
C ARG A 216 -20.24 -6.40 36.11
#